data_0f506f72f680ab2c4af1c843a94b80c0
#
_entry.id   0f506f72f680ab2c4af1c843a94b80c0
#
_cell.length_a   1.000
_cell.length_b   1.000
_cell.length_c   1.000
_cell.angle_alpha   90.00
_cell.angle_beta   90.00
_cell.angle_gamma   90.00
#
_symmetry.space_group_name_H-M   'P 1'
#
loop_
_entity.id
_entity.type
_entity.pdbx_description
1 polymer ?
#
loop_
_entity_poly.entity_id
_entity_poly.type
_entity_poly.pdbx_seq_one_letter_code
_entity_poly.pdbx_strand_id
1 'polypeptide(L)'
;MKRLLKAALSLALSLGLLGLSGCGTSPAPGSESSGSAAREETHRVEPMAGSMDVSALAEGDNQFTAGFRGSDARLDDDGRLVIDLTVYTYDLYDAVEITTLAPGDTLVVKGTEIPVKTVEQGDGIAVNGGLVNGGIDLTSAGGGTFRVLLENDAPDLYKAGTITLPVAQDFVLTDDSDPESPGQTLYAGDLLALGDEVFYPQATTVETAGGMVTAIHRDYMP
;
A
#
# COMPACT_ATOMS: atom_id res chain seq x y z
N MET A 1 12.15 -39.33 8.71
CA MET A 1 11.00 -40.16 8.30
C MET A 1 10.10 -39.35 7.38
N LYS A 2 10.04 -39.82 6.12
CA LYS A 2 9.28 -39.17 5.04
C LYS A 2 7.79 -39.46 5.20
N ARG A 3 6.92 -38.48 4.99
CA ARG A 3 5.54 -38.68 4.52
C ARG A 3 5.16 -37.60 3.52
N LEU A 4 5.19 -38.02 2.27
CA LEU A 4 4.54 -37.39 1.11
C LEU A 4 3.02 -37.61 1.26
N LEU A 5 2.22 -36.55 1.05
CA LEU A 5 0.82 -36.72 0.71
C LEU A 5 0.57 -36.02 -0.64
N LYS A 6 0.32 -36.86 -1.64
CA LYS A 6 -0.24 -36.46 -2.95
C LYS A 6 -1.75 -36.35 -2.77
N ALA A 7 -2.38 -35.33 -3.29
CA ALA A 7 -3.81 -35.31 -3.56
C ALA A 7 -4.06 -34.77 -4.96
N ALA A 8 -4.93 -35.50 -5.64
CA ALA A 8 -5.11 -35.55 -7.07
C ALA A 8 -6.04 -34.49 -7.63
N LEU A 9 -5.72 -34.17 -8.86
CA LEU A 9 -6.45 -33.38 -9.84
C LEU A 9 -7.77 -34.07 -10.21
N SER A 10 -8.89 -33.36 -10.24
CA SER A 10 -10.13 -33.81 -10.91
C SER A 10 -10.58 -32.74 -11.90
N LEU A 11 -10.39 -33.10 -13.16
CA LEU A 11 -10.84 -32.43 -14.36
C LEU A 11 -12.28 -32.85 -14.63
N ALA A 12 -13.22 -31.91 -14.75
CA ALA A 12 -14.55 -32.20 -15.29
C ALA A 12 -14.80 -31.32 -16.49
N LEU A 13 -14.72 -31.93 -17.65
CA LEU A 13 -15.06 -31.44 -18.97
C LEU A 13 -16.57 -31.68 -19.17
N SER A 14 -17.37 -30.64 -19.45
CA SER A 14 -18.70 -30.83 -20.00
C SER A 14 -18.87 -29.99 -21.27
N LEU A 15 -18.84 -30.75 -22.42
CA LEU A 15 -19.31 -30.32 -23.71
C LEU A 15 -20.85 -30.27 -23.71
N GLY A 16 -21.42 -29.23 -24.28
CA GLY A 16 -22.84 -29.13 -24.65
C GLY A 16 -22.96 -28.44 -25.98
N LEU A 17 -23.08 -29.20 -27.05
CA LEU A 17 -23.45 -28.78 -28.41
C LEU A 17 -24.96 -28.90 -28.57
N LEU A 18 -25.48 -28.17 -29.58
CA LEU A 18 -26.73 -28.27 -30.34
C LEU A 18 -27.66 -27.08 -30.10
N GLY A 19 -28.20 -26.42 -31.12
CA GLY A 19 -28.43 -26.66 -32.55
C GLY A 19 -29.09 -25.45 -33.19
N LEU A 20 -28.80 -25.31 -34.42
CA LEU A 20 -29.54 -25.26 -35.65
C LEU A 20 -30.66 -24.21 -35.86
N SER A 21 -30.39 -23.41 -36.87
CA SER A 21 -31.22 -23.12 -38.05
C SER A 21 -32.37 -22.12 -38.01
N GLY A 22 -32.23 -21.09 -38.83
CA GLY A 22 -33.28 -20.22 -39.29
C GLY A 22 -32.80 -19.31 -40.41
N CYS A 23 -32.91 -19.79 -41.66
CA CYS A 23 -32.80 -18.97 -42.90
C CYS A 23 -33.99 -18.05 -43.03
N GLY A 24 -33.80 -16.81 -43.54
CA GLY A 24 -34.90 -15.99 -44.02
C GLY A 24 -34.49 -14.57 -44.45
N THR A 25 -34.15 -14.43 -45.76
CA THR A 25 -34.39 -13.26 -46.64
C THR A 25 -33.96 -11.84 -46.25
N SER A 26 -32.97 -11.29 -47.00
CA SER A 26 -32.83 -9.86 -47.32
C SER A 26 -33.96 -9.40 -48.30
N PRO A 27 -34.16 -8.09 -48.65
CA PRO A 27 -33.40 -6.87 -48.33
C PRO A 27 -34.27 -5.62 -48.08
N ALA A 28 -33.71 -4.53 -47.59
CA ALA A 28 -33.84 -3.15 -48.06
C ALA A 28 -33.10 -2.16 -47.17
N PRO A 29 -32.59 -1.04 -47.75
CA PRO A 29 -31.67 -0.15 -47.07
C PRO A 29 -32.41 1.00 -46.37
N GLY A 30 -31.80 1.50 -45.29
CA GLY A 30 -32.16 2.80 -44.75
C GLY A 30 -32.79 2.73 -43.37
N SER A 31 -31.93 2.74 -42.36
CA SER A 31 -32.19 3.41 -41.11
C SER A 31 -30.86 3.68 -40.46
N GLU A 32 -30.49 4.92 -40.44
CA GLU A 32 -29.45 5.46 -39.59
C GLU A 32 -29.87 5.09 -38.13
N SER A 33 -29.33 4.03 -37.65
CA SER A 33 -29.37 3.71 -36.24
C SER A 33 -28.45 4.72 -35.55
N SER A 34 -29.03 5.79 -35.04
CA SER A 34 -28.45 6.58 -33.97
C SER A 34 -28.16 5.60 -32.83
N GLY A 35 -27.00 5.02 -32.83
CA GLY A 35 -26.44 4.34 -31.73
C GLY A 35 -26.32 5.37 -30.62
N SER A 36 -27.35 5.45 -29.77
CA SER A 36 -27.21 5.98 -28.41
C SER A 36 -26.15 5.12 -27.77
N ALA A 37 -24.90 5.59 -27.82
CA ALA A 37 -23.84 5.06 -26.99
C ALA A 37 -24.41 5.16 -25.57
N ALA A 38 -24.80 4.03 -25.01
CA ALA A 38 -25.01 3.91 -23.60
C ALA A 38 -23.71 4.47 -22.99
N ARG A 39 -23.84 5.54 -22.25
CA ARG A 39 -22.75 6.11 -21.44
C ARG A 39 -22.44 4.98 -20.46
N GLU A 40 -21.39 4.20 -20.77
CA GLU A 40 -20.87 3.22 -19.83
C GLU A 40 -20.61 4.00 -18.54
N GLU A 41 -21.17 3.51 -17.45
CA GLU A 41 -20.86 4.04 -16.13
C GLU A 41 -19.34 3.99 -16.01
N THR A 42 -18.72 5.16 -15.87
CA THR A 42 -17.27 5.27 -15.71
C THR A 42 -16.89 4.52 -14.44
N HIS A 43 -16.06 3.51 -14.60
CA HIS A 43 -15.55 2.74 -13.47
C HIS A 43 -14.68 3.65 -12.60
N ARG A 44 -14.88 3.60 -11.28
CA ARG A 44 -14.14 4.39 -10.30
C ARG A 44 -13.38 3.45 -9.39
N VAL A 45 -12.07 3.51 -9.44
CA VAL A 45 -11.18 2.73 -8.58
C VAL A 45 -10.76 3.60 -7.39
N GLU A 46 -11.10 3.16 -6.21
CA GLU A 46 -10.76 3.80 -4.94
C GLU A 46 -9.72 2.96 -4.19
N PRO A 47 -8.92 3.60 -3.33
CA PRO A 47 -8.11 2.83 -2.40
C PRO A 47 -8.98 1.89 -1.57
N MET A 48 -8.47 0.71 -1.27
CA MET A 48 -9.13 -0.21 -0.36
C MET A 48 -9.44 0.54 0.96
N ALA A 49 -10.66 0.39 1.46
CA ALA A 49 -11.07 1.02 2.71
C ALA A 49 -10.18 0.52 3.87
N GLY A 50 -9.36 1.40 4.36
CA GLY A 50 -8.38 1.10 5.40
C GLY A 50 -7.43 2.27 5.58
N SER A 51 -7.97 3.49 5.83
CA SER A 51 -7.15 4.45 6.56
C SER A 51 -6.72 3.75 7.84
N MET A 52 -5.41 3.57 8.03
CA MET A 52 -4.85 2.97 9.23
C MET A 52 -5.51 3.64 10.45
N ASP A 53 -6.23 2.88 11.25
CA ASP A 53 -6.75 3.39 12.52
C ASP A 53 -5.56 3.53 13.47
N VAL A 54 -5.05 4.76 13.57
CA VAL A 54 -3.89 5.05 14.41
C VAL A 54 -4.16 4.73 15.88
N SER A 55 -5.40 4.82 16.35
CA SER A 55 -5.74 4.49 17.72
C SER A 55 -5.62 2.99 18.02
N ALA A 56 -5.83 2.14 17.02
CA ALA A 56 -5.68 0.70 17.16
C ALA A 56 -4.22 0.26 17.37
N LEU A 57 -3.23 1.11 17.04
CA LEU A 57 -1.82 0.85 17.29
C LEU A 57 -1.45 0.84 18.78
N ALA A 58 -2.29 1.42 19.64
CA ALA A 58 -2.16 1.35 21.09
C ALA A 58 -2.54 -0.03 21.65
N GLU A 59 -3.03 -0.94 20.80
CA GLU A 59 -3.46 -2.27 21.20
C GLU A 59 -2.82 -3.34 20.33
N GLY A 60 -2.44 -4.47 20.94
CA GLY A 60 -1.92 -5.63 20.22
C GLY A 60 -0.52 -5.46 19.65
N ASP A 61 -0.22 -6.30 18.66
CA ASP A 61 1.08 -6.39 18.01
C ASP A 61 0.94 -5.79 16.61
N ASN A 62 1.72 -4.76 16.31
CA ASN A 62 1.63 -4.05 15.04
C ASN A 62 3.03 -3.78 14.47
N GLN A 63 3.10 -3.60 13.15
CA GLN A 63 4.24 -3.05 12.44
C GLN A 63 3.75 -1.94 11.52
N PHE A 64 4.37 -0.76 11.60
CA PHE A 64 3.94 0.40 10.83
C PHE A 64 5.08 1.37 10.55
N THR A 65 4.86 2.24 9.58
CA THR A 65 5.80 3.29 9.19
C THR A 65 5.55 4.55 10.01
N ALA A 66 6.60 5.10 10.61
CA ALA A 66 6.50 6.33 11.38
C ALA A 66 7.70 7.26 11.17
N GLY A 67 7.47 8.55 11.44
CA GLY A 67 8.54 9.54 11.56
C GLY A 67 8.50 10.18 12.93
N PHE A 68 9.67 10.52 13.47
CA PHE A 68 9.81 11.20 14.76
C PHE A 68 11.17 11.90 14.86
N ARG A 69 11.37 12.71 15.89
CA ARG A 69 12.67 13.23 16.29
C ARG A 69 13.11 12.53 17.57
N GLY A 70 14.40 12.47 17.82
CA GLY A 70 14.90 11.94 19.09
C GLY A 70 14.31 12.68 20.31
N SER A 71 14.07 13.98 20.18
CA SER A 71 13.42 14.82 21.21
C SER A 71 11.94 14.48 21.47
N ASP A 72 11.31 13.66 20.61
CA ASP A 72 9.94 13.17 20.83
C ASP A 72 9.88 12.00 21.81
N ALA A 73 11.04 11.42 22.16
CA ALA A 73 11.16 10.46 23.25
C ALA A 73 11.34 11.20 24.59
N ARG A 74 10.51 10.88 25.57
CA ARG A 74 10.51 11.56 26.86
C ARG A 74 10.00 10.65 27.99
N LEU A 75 10.21 11.07 29.22
CA LEU A 75 9.53 10.46 30.36
C LEU A 75 8.15 11.11 30.53
N ASP A 76 7.13 10.30 30.75
CA ASP A 76 5.78 10.76 31.13
C ASP A 76 5.75 11.18 32.62
N ASP A 77 4.58 11.62 33.07
CA ASP A 77 4.37 12.08 34.46
C ASP A 77 4.59 10.94 35.49
N ASP A 78 4.49 9.70 35.09
CA ASP A 78 4.74 8.51 35.90
C ASP A 78 6.20 8.02 35.82
N GLY A 79 7.05 8.73 35.04
CA GLY A 79 8.46 8.40 34.82
C GLY A 79 8.68 7.24 33.85
N ARG A 80 7.69 6.86 33.05
CA ARG A 80 7.81 5.86 31.99
C ARG A 80 8.31 6.51 30.71
N LEU A 81 9.18 5.80 30.00
CA LEU A 81 9.62 6.24 28.68
C LEU A 81 8.48 6.09 27.66
N VAL A 82 8.16 7.18 27.00
CA VAL A 82 7.16 7.26 25.92
C VAL A 82 7.77 7.93 24.70
N ILE A 83 7.21 7.68 23.54
CA ILE A 83 7.62 8.30 22.28
C ILE A 83 6.39 8.79 21.51
N ASP A 84 6.48 10.02 21.00
CA ASP A 84 5.47 10.62 20.11
C ASP A 84 5.82 10.29 18.66
N LEU A 85 4.95 9.56 17.99
CA LEU A 85 5.14 9.08 16.64
C LEU A 85 4.16 9.76 15.68
N THR A 86 4.65 10.26 14.55
CA THR A 86 3.80 10.59 13.40
C THR A 86 3.71 9.35 12.52
N VAL A 87 2.52 8.78 12.43
CA VAL A 87 2.25 7.56 11.67
C VAL A 87 1.95 7.91 10.22
N TYR A 88 2.53 7.16 9.29
CA TYR A 88 2.34 7.31 7.86
C TYR A 88 1.78 6.03 7.25
N THR A 89 1.03 6.22 6.18
CA THR A 89 0.45 5.14 5.38
C THR A 89 0.49 5.52 3.90
N TYR A 90 0.05 4.64 3.04
CA TYR A 90 -0.10 4.84 1.61
C TYR A 90 -1.37 4.14 1.12
N ASP A 91 -1.89 4.59 -0.02
CA ASP A 91 -3.06 3.98 -0.65
C ASP A 91 -2.72 2.58 -1.18
N LEU A 92 -3.58 1.61 -0.85
CA LEU A 92 -3.57 0.26 -1.39
C LEU A 92 -4.80 0.06 -2.26
N TYR A 93 -4.63 -0.58 -3.41
CA TYR A 93 -5.69 -0.88 -4.36
C TYR A 93 -5.80 -2.38 -4.55
N ASP A 94 -7.01 -2.88 -4.70
CA ASP A 94 -7.25 -4.28 -5.05
C ASP A 94 -6.69 -4.59 -6.45
N ALA A 95 -5.94 -5.70 -6.58
CA ALA A 95 -5.29 -6.05 -7.84
C ALA A 95 -6.31 -6.32 -8.96
N VAL A 96 -7.50 -6.86 -8.64
CA VAL A 96 -8.53 -7.13 -9.64
C VAL A 96 -9.09 -5.80 -10.17
N GLU A 97 -9.40 -4.85 -9.28
CA GLU A 97 -9.93 -3.54 -9.68
C GLU A 97 -8.89 -2.74 -10.46
N ILE A 98 -7.66 -2.64 -9.95
CA ILE A 98 -6.63 -1.78 -10.57
C ILE A 98 -6.19 -2.31 -11.95
N THR A 99 -6.18 -3.62 -12.16
CA THR A 99 -5.81 -4.22 -13.45
C THR A 99 -6.92 -4.10 -14.51
N THR A 100 -8.13 -3.74 -14.11
CA THR A 100 -9.25 -3.49 -15.04
C THR A 100 -9.37 -2.02 -15.46
N LEU A 101 -8.54 -1.13 -14.91
CA LEU A 101 -8.51 0.28 -15.31
C LEU A 101 -8.39 0.45 -16.82
N ALA A 102 -9.20 1.33 -17.36
CA ALA A 102 -9.26 1.66 -18.81
C ALA A 102 -9.41 3.17 -19.03
N PRO A 103 -9.10 3.67 -20.23
CA PRO A 103 -9.36 5.06 -20.57
C PRO A 103 -10.85 5.41 -20.41
N GLY A 104 -11.11 6.50 -19.70
CA GLY A 104 -12.45 6.96 -19.33
C GLY A 104 -12.81 6.69 -17.87
N ASP A 105 -12.09 5.81 -17.17
CA ASP A 105 -12.26 5.56 -15.75
C ASP A 105 -11.71 6.68 -14.87
N THR A 106 -11.92 6.58 -13.59
CA THR A 106 -11.37 7.49 -12.57
C THR A 106 -10.58 6.69 -11.55
N LEU A 107 -9.32 7.05 -11.33
CA LEU A 107 -8.49 6.57 -10.23
C LEU A 107 -8.49 7.61 -9.12
N VAL A 108 -8.76 7.20 -7.87
CA VAL A 108 -8.68 8.08 -6.69
C VAL A 108 -7.36 7.84 -6.00
N VAL A 109 -6.53 8.88 -5.84
CA VAL A 109 -5.24 8.82 -5.12
C VAL A 109 -5.23 9.90 -4.05
N LYS A 110 -5.04 9.53 -2.81
CA LYS A 110 -5.08 10.43 -1.64
C LYS A 110 -6.33 11.33 -1.63
N GLY A 111 -7.47 10.74 -1.98
CA GLY A 111 -8.74 11.46 -2.08
C GLY A 111 -8.90 12.38 -3.31
N THR A 112 -7.90 12.43 -4.20
CA THR A 112 -7.95 13.23 -5.44
C THR A 112 -8.38 12.34 -6.60
N GLU A 113 -9.39 12.78 -7.35
CA GLU A 113 -9.86 12.11 -8.57
C GLU A 113 -8.93 12.39 -9.75
N ILE A 114 -8.47 11.34 -10.39
CA ILE A 114 -7.57 11.39 -11.54
C ILE A 114 -8.27 10.72 -12.73
N PRO A 115 -8.69 11.51 -13.74
CA PRO A 115 -9.25 10.94 -14.96
C PRO A 115 -8.20 10.09 -15.68
N VAL A 116 -8.54 8.86 -15.98
CA VAL A 116 -7.68 7.91 -16.68
C VAL A 116 -7.78 8.16 -18.18
N LYS A 117 -6.68 8.55 -18.81
CA LYS A 117 -6.59 8.78 -20.27
C LYS A 117 -5.89 7.63 -20.98
N THR A 118 -4.86 7.10 -20.35
CA THR A 118 -4.09 5.96 -20.85
C THR A 118 -3.72 5.04 -19.70
N VAL A 119 -3.63 3.75 -19.99
CA VAL A 119 -3.14 2.71 -19.07
C VAL A 119 -2.17 1.83 -19.83
N GLU A 120 -0.99 1.65 -19.29
CA GLU A 120 0.03 0.73 -19.78
C GLU A 120 0.31 -0.30 -18.70
N GLN A 121 0.19 -1.58 -19.04
CA GLN A 121 0.44 -2.70 -18.13
C GLN A 121 1.75 -3.37 -18.48
N GLY A 122 2.60 -3.59 -17.47
CA GLY A 122 3.89 -4.26 -17.55
C GLY A 122 4.21 -4.93 -16.23
N ASP A 123 5.41 -4.74 -15.70
CA ASP A 123 5.79 -5.16 -14.34
C ASP A 123 5.01 -4.39 -13.25
N GLY A 124 4.44 -3.25 -13.64
CA GLY A 124 3.50 -2.42 -12.90
C GLY A 124 2.42 -1.87 -13.81
N ILE A 125 1.71 -0.85 -13.36
CA ILE A 125 0.65 -0.17 -14.12
C ILE A 125 0.99 1.33 -14.20
N ALA A 126 1.22 1.83 -15.41
CA ALA A 126 1.40 3.26 -15.65
C ALA A 126 0.07 3.89 -16.09
N VAL A 127 -0.41 4.86 -15.33
CA VAL A 127 -1.61 5.64 -15.63
C VAL A 127 -1.19 7.00 -16.14
N ASN A 128 -1.77 7.43 -17.25
CA ASN A 128 -1.48 8.71 -17.92
C ASN A 128 0.01 8.89 -18.27
N GLY A 129 0.67 7.79 -18.69
CA GLY A 129 2.07 7.75 -19.07
C GLY A 129 3.06 7.64 -17.94
N GLY A 130 2.60 7.30 -16.75
CA GLY A 130 3.43 7.10 -15.55
C GLY A 130 4.08 8.38 -15.03
N LEU A 131 4.90 8.25 -13.99
CA LEU A 131 5.60 9.36 -13.32
C LEU A 131 6.43 10.20 -14.29
N VAL A 132 7.11 9.56 -15.25
CA VAL A 132 7.97 10.23 -16.23
C VAL A 132 7.22 11.27 -17.07
N ASN A 133 5.91 11.08 -17.27
CA ASN A 133 5.04 11.98 -18.03
C ASN A 133 4.06 12.74 -17.12
N GLY A 134 4.29 12.78 -15.82
CA GLY A 134 3.41 13.47 -14.87
C GLY A 134 2.12 12.70 -14.55
N GLY A 135 2.08 11.41 -14.87
CA GLY A 135 1.05 10.47 -14.47
C GLY A 135 1.40 9.72 -13.18
N ILE A 136 0.94 8.48 -13.06
CA ILE A 136 1.07 7.67 -11.85
C ILE A 136 1.61 6.30 -12.24
N ASP A 137 2.58 5.81 -11.50
CA ASP A 137 3.03 4.43 -11.53
C ASP A 137 2.52 3.68 -10.30
N LEU A 138 1.98 2.49 -10.53
CA LEU A 138 1.55 1.57 -9.49
C LEU A 138 2.36 0.27 -9.59
N THR A 139 2.78 -0.24 -8.45
CA THR A 139 3.48 -1.52 -8.34
C THR A 139 2.79 -2.45 -7.36
N SER A 140 3.05 -3.74 -7.49
CA SER A 140 2.56 -4.74 -6.54
C SER A 140 3.12 -4.45 -5.14
N ALA A 141 2.22 -4.39 -4.16
CA ALA A 141 2.56 -4.29 -2.74
C ALA A 141 2.51 -5.64 -2.01
N GLY A 142 2.29 -6.74 -2.77
CA GLY A 142 2.06 -8.07 -2.21
C GLY A 142 0.59 -8.30 -1.83
N GLY A 143 0.25 -9.55 -1.46
CA GLY A 143 -1.09 -9.90 -0.98
C GLY A 143 -2.25 -9.60 -1.94
N GLY A 144 -1.99 -9.47 -3.25
CA GLY A 144 -3.02 -9.11 -4.23
C GLY A 144 -3.35 -7.62 -4.25
N THR A 145 -2.42 -6.77 -3.83
CA THR A 145 -2.61 -5.31 -3.79
C THR A 145 -1.55 -4.57 -4.61
N PHE A 146 -1.90 -3.34 -5.01
CA PHE A 146 -1.02 -2.37 -5.66
C PHE A 146 -0.91 -1.10 -4.82
N ARG A 147 0.19 -0.37 -4.98
CA ARG A 147 0.44 0.94 -4.37
C ARG A 147 1.03 1.92 -5.38
N VAL A 148 0.82 3.20 -5.15
CA VAL A 148 1.48 4.28 -5.91
C VAL A 148 2.95 4.38 -5.54
N LEU A 149 3.80 4.57 -6.55
CA LEU A 149 5.24 4.81 -6.40
C LEU A 149 5.61 6.28 -6.60
N LEU A 150 6.72 6.66 -6.00
CA LEU A 150 7.50 7.86 -6.33
C LEU A 150 8.70 7.50 -7.22
N GLU A 151 9.42 8.51 -7.73
CA GLU A 151 10.55 8.33 -8.67
C GLU A 151 11.69 7.40 -8.17
N ASN A 152 11.81 7.24 -6.86
CA ASN A 152 12.82 6.38 -6.23
C ASN A 152 12.28 5.03 -5.77
N ASP A 153 11.20 4.54 -6.38
CA ASP A 153 10.49 3.32 -6.02
C ASP A 153 9.90 3.31 -4.58
N ALA A 154 9.96 4.43 -3.88
CA ALA A 154 9.37 4.58 -2.56
C ALA A 154 7.83 4.65 -2.65
N PRO A 155 7.11 4.16 -1.63
CA PRO A 155 5.67 4.36 -1.53
C PRO A 155 5.35 5.85 -1.36
N ASP A 156 4.23 6.29 -1.97
CA ASP A 156 3.76 7.66 -1.81
C ASP A 156 3.05 7.84 -0.47
N LEU A 157 3.85 8.06 0.58
CA LEU A 157 3.40 8.15 1.96
C LEU A 157 2.62 9.44 2.24
N TYR A 158 1.60 9.32 3.08
CA TYR A 158 0.92 10.47 3.70
C TYR A 158 0.67 10.22 5.19
N LYS A 159 0.54 11.33 5.94
CA LYS A 159 0.29 11.27 7.38
C LYS A 159 -1.09 10.67 7.67
N ALA A 160 -1.13 9.56 8.41
CA ALA A 160 -2.35 8.97 8.93
C ALA A 160 -2.79 9.63 10.26
N GLY A 161 -1.82 9.98 11.12
CA GLY A 161 -2.09 10.60 12.41
C GLY A 161 -0.86 10.70 13.29
N THR A 162 -1.08 10.95 14.57
CA THR A 162 -0.03 10.93 15.61
C THR A 162 -0.49 10.08 16.77
N ILE A 163 0.46 9.40 17.42
CA ILE A 163 0.21 8.58 18.59
C ILE A 163 1.39 8.67 19.56
N THR A 164 1.09 8.66 20.85
CA THR A 164 2.09 8.49 21.91
C THR A 164 2.04 7.06 22.41
N LEU A 165 3.15 6.34 22.37
CA LEU A 165 3.22 4.96 22.83
C LEU A 165 4.29 4.82 23.90
N PRO A 166 4.07 3.95 24.92
CA PRO A 166 5.11 3.57 25.85
C PRO A 166 6.18 2.74 25.14
N VAL A 167 7.42 2.87 25.59
CA VAL A 167 8.55 2.09 25.09
C VAL A 167 8.79 0.91 26.03
N ALA A 168 8.94 -0.29 25.48
CA ALA A 168 9.19 -1.50 26.23
C ALA A 168 10.58 -1.47 26.91
N GLN A 169 10.75 -2.18 28.01
CA GLN A 169 12.02 -2.22 28.72
C GLN A 169 13.12 -2.94 27.92
N ASP A 170 12.73 -3.90 27.09
CA ASP A 170 13.59 -4.68 26.18
C ASP A 170 13.62 -4.12 24.76
N PHE A 171 13.22 -2.87 24.60
CA PHE A 171 13.24 -2.14 23.33
C PHE A 171 14.62 -2.15 22.67
N VAL A 172 14.62 -2.28 21.35
CA VAL A 172 15.81 -2.21 20.50
C VAL A 172 15.56 -1.29 19.31
N LEU A 173 16.46 -0.34 19.09
CA LEU A 173 16.55 0.39 17.83
C LEU A 173 17.74 -0.15 17.04
N THR A 174 17.50 -0.63 15.83
CA THR A 174 18.54 -1.02 14.87
C THR A 174 18.67 0.10 13.84
N ASP A 175 19.86 0.69 13.73
CA ASP A 175 20.15 1.78 12.81
C ASP A 175 21.11 1.31 11.72
N ASP A 176 20.58 1.16 10.51
CA ASP A 176 21.30 0.83 9.28
C ASP A 176 21.45 2.05 8.35
N SER A 177 21.15 3.26 8.84
CA SER A 177 21.17 4.49 8.02
C SER A 177 22.56 4.91 7.55
N ASP A 178 23.61 4.48 8.26
CA ASP A 178 25.01 4.68 7.85
C ASP A 178 25.55 3.40 7.20
N PRO A 179 25.77 3.40 5.86
CA PRO A 179 26.26 2.21 5.16
C PRO A 179 27.72 1.84 5.53
N GLU A 180 28.47 2.76 6.14
CA GLU A 180 29.85 2.50 6.61
C GLU A 180 29.84 1.84 8.01
N SER A 181 28.74 1.97 8.74
CA SER A 181 28.58 1.46 10.11
C SER A 181 27.18 0.86 10.33
N PRO A 182 26.76 -0.14 9.53
CA PRO A 182 25.42 -0.72 9.65
C PRO A 182 25.25 -1.49 10.95
N GLY A 183 23.98 -1.64 11.38
CA GLY A 183 23.62 -2.47 12.52
C GLY A 183 23.95 -1.86 13.85
N GLN A 184 24.03 -0.53 13.95
CA GLN A 184 24.15 0.12 15.24
C GLN A 184 22.90 -0.18 16.06
N THR A 185 23.13 -0.58 17.33
CA THR A 185 22.03 -0.96 18.21
C THR A 185 21.97 0.00 19.38
N LEU A 186 20.80 0.60 19.58
CA LEU A 186 20.46 1.48 20.69
C LEU A 186 19.35 0.84 21.54
N TYR A 187 19.35 1.13 22.81
CA TYR A 187 18.38 0.61 23.76
C TYR A 187 17.49 1.73 24.31
N ALA A 188 16.47 1.38 25.06
CA ALA A 188 15.47 2.32 25.58
C ALA A 188 16.09 3.58 26.25
N GLY A 189 17.17 3.40 27.03
CA GLY A 189 17.87 4.51 27.70
C GLY A 189 18.56 5.48 26.74
N ASP A 190 18.99 4.99 25.58
CA ASP A 190 19.72 5.78 24.59
C ASP A 190 18.79 6.73 23.81
N LEU A 191 17.47 6.43 23.72
CA LEU A 191 16.50 7.26 23.03
C LEU A 191 16.48 8.70 23.57
N LEU A 192 16.62 8.89 24.85
CA LEU A 192 16.64 10.22 25.49
C LEU A 192 17.88 11.05 25.11
N ALA A 193 18.92 10.42 24.58
CA ALA A 193 20.17 11.06 24.16
C ALA A 193 20.20 11.41 22.67
N LEU A 194 19.22 10.98 21.87
CA LEU A 194 19.17 11.22 20.42
C LEU A 194 18.97 12.71 20.03
N GLY A 195 18.50 13.55 20.94
CA GLY A 195 18.36 14.98 20.72
C GLY A 195 17.46 15.31 19.52
N ASP A 196 18.00 16.09 18.59
CA ASP A 196 17.25 16.55 17.40
C ASP A 196 17.41 15.62 16.19
N GLU A 197 17.92 14.41 16.37
CA GLU A 197 18.03 13.43 15.29
C GLU A 197 16.67 13.14 14.67
N VAL A 198 16.61 13.07 13.33
CA VAL A 198 15.35 12.91 12.59
C VAL A 198 15.26 11.51 12.01
N PHE A 199 14.16 10.85 12.30
CA PHE A 199 13.78 9.55 11.77
C PHE A 199 12.71 9.78 10.70
N TYR A 200 13.08 9.57 9.44
CA TYR A 200 12.20 9.80 8.31
C TYR A 200 11.30 8.59 8.05
N PRO A 201 10.01 8.79 7.74
CA PRO A 201 9.07 7.67 7.57
C PRO A 201 9.43 6.73 6.41
N GLN A 202 10.14 7.22 5.39
CA GLN A 202 10.58 6.39 4.26
C GLN A 202 11.58 5.30 4.67
N ALA A 203 12.27 5.51 5.79
CA ALA A 203 13.33 4.63 6.28
C ALA A 203 13.05 4.09 7.69
N THR A 204 11.89 4.37 8.29
CA THR A 204 11.66 4.03 9.68
C THR A 204 10.43 3.14 9.84
N THR A 205 10.65 1.93 10.34
CA THR A 205 9.63 0.96 10.71
C THR A 205 9.60 0.82 12.23
N VAL A 206 8.40 0.85 12.80
CA VAL A 206 8.14 0.69 14.22
C VAL A 206 7.37 -0.61 14.45
N GLU A 207 7.80 -1.39 15.43
CA GLU A 207 7.10 -2.59 15.90
C GLU A 207 6.58 -2.40 17.32
N THR A 208 5.36 -2.89 17.55
CA THR A 208 4.74 -2.89 18.87
C THR A 208 4.33 -4.28 19.29
N ALA A 209 4.35 -4.52 20.60
CA ALA A 209 3.74 -5.69 21.22
C ALA A 209 2.93 -5.25 22.43
N GLY A 210 1.65 -5.65 22.47
CA GLY A 210 0.74 -5.24 23.54
C GLY A 210 0.60 -3.73 23.68
N GLY A 211 0.72 -2.96 22.57
CA GLY A 211 0.63 -1.51 22.56
C GLY A 211 1.89 -0.77 23.05
N MET A 212 3.00 -1.46 23.28
CA MET A 212 4.30 -0.86 23.59
C MET A 212 5.25 -0.97 22.41
N VAL A 213 6.05 0.06 22.16
CA VAL A 213 7.11 0.01 21.14
C VAL A 213 8.21 -0.93 21.60
N THR A 214 8.42 -2.01 20.87
CA THR A 214 9.42 -3.04 21.16
C THR A 214 10.65 -2.95 20.26
N ALA A 215 10.47 -2.48 18.99
CA ALA A 215 11.56 -2.27 18.09
C ALA A 215 11.32 -1.07 17.17
N ILE A 216 12.43 -0.46 16.76
CA ILE A 216 12.48 0.50 15.65
C ILE A 216 13.62 0.07 14.73
N HIS A 217 13.35 0.01 13.44
CA HIS A 217 14.33 -0.22 12.39
C HIS A 217 14.45 1.03 11.54
N ARG A 218 15.69 1.49 11.34
CA ARG A 218 16.02 2.62 10.48
C ARG A 218 16.93 2.15 9.37
N ASP A 219 16.40 2.16 8.15
CA ASP A 219 17.12 1.73 6.95
C ASP A 219 17.91 2.88 6.32
N TYR A 220 18.91 2.53 5.51
CA TYR A 220 19.61 3.49 4.67
C TYR A 220 18.68 4.06 3.59
N MET A 221 18.73 5.38 3.41
CA MET A 221 18.13 6.07 2.26
C MET A 221 19.25 6.55 1.35
N PRO A 222 19.30 6.08 0.10
CA PRO A 222 20.32 6.50 -0.88
C PRO A 222 20.20 7.96 -1.32
#